data_6113c6fac4323abefe746ce8717ab8b8
#
_entry.id   6113c6fac4323abefe746ce8717ab8b8
#
_cell.length_a   1.000
_cell.length_b   1.000
_cell.length_c   1.000
_cell.angle_alpha   90.00
_cell.angle_beta   90.00
_cell.angle_gamma   90.00
#
_symmetry.space_group_name_H-M   'P 1'
#
loop_
_entity.id
_entity.type
_entity.pdbx_description
1 polymer ?
#
loop_
_entity_poly.entity_id
_entity_poly.type
_entity_poly.pdbx_seq_one_letter_code
_entity_poly.pdbx_strand_id
1 'polypeptide(L)'
;KQLNMWMQWSNSLYIKDIASWKACAVLKSLKDFRGSKCYVGVDLSSGGDLTSIAIVIPFMVEDTKKYFVHTHSFIPSSRVDEHIKTDKVPYDVWIEKGLVTVTETLGGIKTDYKYIIKYLEDLVREYNLKPQLICYDPHNASAFLSDLEAMGFDSISVTQTAKELNDATVDFRLEILAGNVEIEGMEVGKEGNKIVVPVDSLLVWSI
;
A
#
# COMPACT_ATOMS: atom_id res chain seq x y z
N LYS A 1 -26.19 -24.13 0.87
CA LYS A 1 -25.12 -24.11 -0.17
C LYS A 1 -24.82 -22.66 -0.46
N GLN A 2 -23.78 -22.11 0.18
CA GLN A 2 -23.23 -20.82 -0.21
C GLN A 2 -22.40 -21.07 -1.46
N LEU A 3 -22.85 -20.52 -2.57
CA LEU A 3 -22.04 -20.42 -3.77
C LEU A 3 -20.91 -19.42 -3.47
N ASN A 4 -19.66 -19.87 -3.51
CA ASN A 4 -18.47 -19.01 -3.53
C ASN A 4 -18.47 -18.22 -4.86
N MET A 5 -19.37 -17.27 -4.99
CA MET A 5 -19.24 -16.25 -6.00
C MET A 5 -18.36 -15.15 -5.40
N TRP A 6 -17.28 -14.80 -6.06
CA TRP A 6 -16.54 -13.60 -5.81
C TRP A 6 -17.50 -12.42 -5.90
N MET A 7 -17.98 -11.98 -4.73
CA MET A 7 -18.88 -10.84 -4.69
C MET A 7 -17.99 -9.58 -4.75
N GLN A 8 -17.98 -8.92 -5.89
CA GLN A 8 -17.42 -7.57 -6.05
C GLN A 8 -18.22 -6.53 -5.23
N TRP A 9 -19.12 -6.99 -4.36
CA TRP A 9 -20.01 -6.15 -3.57
C TRP A 9 -20.06 -6.63 -2.13
N SER A 10 -19.49 -5.87 -1.23
CA SER A 10 -19.80 -5.91 0.20
C SER A 10 -20.29 -4.52 0.61
N ASN A 11 -21.35 -4.44 1.41
CA ASN A 11 -21.82 -3.17 1.98
C ASN A 11 -20.79 -2.54 2.95
N SER A 12 -19.74 -3.28 3.30
CA SER A 12 -18.63 -2.85 4.14
C SER A 12 -17.42 -2.31 3.38
N LEU A 13 -17.38 -2.39 2.04
CA LEU A 13 -16.28 -1.82 1.26
C LEU A 13 -16.32 -0.31 1.29
N TYR A 14 -15.21 0.31 1.66
CA TYR A 14 -15.05 1.76 1.64
C TYR A 14 -15.06 2.32 0.22
N ILE A 15 -14.42 1.62 -0.72
CA ILE A 15 -14.45 1.92 -2.14
C ILE A 15 -15.43 0.96 -2.79
N LYS A 16 -16.68 1.41 -2.94
CA LYS A 16 -17.78 0.60 -3.49
C LYS A 16 -17.66 0.35 -4.98
N ASP A 17 -16.86 1.11 -5.68
CA ASP A 17 -16.67 1.03 -7.12
C ASP A 17 -15.22 0.67 -7.45
N ILE A 18 -14.96 -0.64 -7.57
CA ILE A 18 -13.66 -1.17 -8.00
C ILE A 18 -13.28 -0.65 -9.41
N ALA A 19 -14.24 -0.31 -10.25
CA ALA A 19 -13.94 0.22 -11.57
C ALA A 19 -13.29 1.60 -11.48
N SER A 20 -13.79 2.49 -10.61
CA SER A 20 -13.18 3.78 -10.33
C SER A 20 -11.77 3.65 -9.78
N TRP A 21 -11.52 2.67 -8.89
CA TRP A 21 -10.17 2.38 -8.40
C TRP A 21 -9.24 1.92 -9.52
N LYS A 22 -9.67 0.97 -10.33
CA LYS A 22 -8.87 0.49 -11.47
C LYS A 22 -8.59 1.59 -12.50
N ALA A 23 -9.49 2.55 -12.64
CA ALA A 23 -9.30 3.71 -13.52
C ALA A 23 -8.21 4.70 -13.03
N CYS A 24 -7.77 4.59 -11.75
CA CYS A 24 -6.64 5.34 -11.24
C CYS A 24 -5.28 4.89 -11.82
N ALA A 25 -5.22 3.74 -12.51
CA ALA A 25 -3.98 3.20 -13.06
C ALA A 25 -3.46 4.08 -14.22
N VAL A 26 -2.21 4.51 -14.10
CA VAL A 26 -1.51 5.35 -15.08
C VAL A 26 -0.13 4.76 -15.41
N LEU A 27 0.40 5.11 -16.58
CA LEU A 27 1.76 4.69 -16.97
C LEU A 27 2.83 5.58 -16.32
N LYS A 28 2.80 5.62 -14.98
CA LYS A 28 3.78 6.29 -14.14
C LYS A 28 4.23 5.34 -13.04
N SER A 29 5.43 5.57 -12.54
CA SER A 29 6.05 4.83 -11.43
C SER A 29 6.74 5.80 -10.48
N LEU A 30 7.31 5.31 -9.38
CA LEU A 30 8.11 6.13 -8.46
C LEU A 30 9.25 6.89 -9.15
N LYS A 31 9.75 6.41 -10.30
CA LYS A 31 10.82 7.07 -11.08
C LYS A 31 10.40 8.45 -11.57
N ASP A 32 9.12 8.64 -11.89
CA ASP A 32 8.56 9.90 -12.38
C ASP A 32 8.44 10.95 -11.27
N PHE A 33 8.52 10.52 -10.01
CA PHE A 33 8.40 11.37 -8.83
C PHE A 33 9.72 11.56 -8.07
N ARG A 34 10.85 11.39 -8.75
CA ARG A 34 12.16 11.54 -8.15
C ARG A 34 12.34 12.92 -7.52
N GLY A 35 12.80 12.96 -6.26
CA GLY A 35 13.00 14.20 -5.49
C GLY A 35 11.75 14.81 -4.88
N SER A 36 10.60 14.16 -5.04
CA SER A 36 9.32 14.66 -4.53
C SER A 36 9.18 14.50 -3.02
N LYS A 37 8.41 15.40 -2.41
CA LYS A 37 7.89 15.24 -1.05
C LYS A 37 6.86 14.13 -1.02
N CYS A 38 6.87 13.32 0.05
CA CYS A 38 5.90 12.26 0.24
C CYS A 38 5.45 12.15 1.69
N TYR A 39 4.33 11.49 1.90
CA TYR A 39 3.78 11.10 3.19
C TYR A 39 3.70 9.59 3.22
N VAL A 40 3.95 9.00 4.38
CA VAL A 40 4.02 7.55 4.52
C VAL A 40 3.02 7.11 5.57
N GLY A 41 2.21 6.11 5.25
CA GLY A 41 1.37 5.39 6.20
C GLY A 41 1.92 3.99 6.43
N VAL A 42 1.97 3.54 7.68
CA VAL A 42 2.43 2.19 8.05
C VAL A 42 1.40 1.53 8.93
N ASP A 43 0.95 0.35 8.51
CA ASP A 43 0.09 -0.53 9.28
C ASP A 43 0.89 -1.74 9.76
N LEU A 44 1.12 -1.80 11.08
CA LEU A 44 1.98 -2.78 11.73
C LEU A 44 1.16 -3.96 12.25
N SER A 45 1.24 -5.09 11.58
CA SER A 45 0.65 -6.34 12.07
C SER A 45 1.38 -6.88 13.31
N SER A 46 0.61 -7.35 14.30
CA SER A 46 1.14 -7.95 15.53
C SER A 46 1.34 -9.46 15.46
N GLY A 47 0.73 -10.13 14.51
CA GLY A 47 0.50 -11.57 14.64
C GLY A 47 0.90 -12.46 13.47
N GLY A 48 1.23 -11.95 12.36
CA GLY A 48 1.48 -12.79 11.18
C GLY A 48 0.64 -12.44 9.98
N ASP A 49 -0.27 -11.48 10.13
CA ASP A 49 -0.96 -10.84 9.01
C ASP A 49 0.01 -9.95 8.23
N LEU A 50 -0.44 -9.44 7.09
CA LEU A 50 0.33 -8.48 6.30
C LEU A 50 0.61 -7.22 7.12
N THR A 51 1.86 -6.81 7.11
CA THR A 51 2.27 -5.45 7.47
C THR A 51 2.41 -4.67 6.18
N SER A 52 1.86 -3.47 6.11
CA SER A 52 1.81 -2.72 4.86
C SER A 52 2.31 -1.29 5.02
N ILE A 53 2.89 -0.77 3.94
CA ILE A 53 3.31 0.62 3.82
C ILE A 53 2.62 1.23 2.59
N ALA A 54 2.14 2.46 2.76
CA ALA A 54 1.62 3.27 1.68
C ALA A 54 2.39 4.58 1.59
N ILE A 55 2.83 4.95 0.40
CA ILE A 55 3.53 6.20 0.10
C ILE A 55 2.62 7.05 -0.77
N VAL A 56 2.29 8.24 -0.30
CA VAL A 56 1.44 9.20 -1.00
C VAL A 56 2.29 10.39 -1.42
N ILE A 57 2.33 10.66 -2.71
CA ILE A 57 3.09 11.76 -3.30
C ILE A 57 2.11 12.77 -3.89
N PRO A 58 1.88 13.91 -3.22
CA PRO A 58 1.08 14.99 -3.80
C PRO A 58 1.86 15.73 -4.89
N PHE A 59 1.20 16.02 -6.00
CA PHE A 59 1.78 16.78 -7.12
C PHE A 59 0.70 17.62 -7.81
N MET A 60 1.12 18.55 -8.64
CA MET A 60 0.21 19.42 -9.39
C MET A 60 0.21 19.05 -10.86
N VAL A 61 -0.98 19.00 -11.46
CA VAL A 61 -1.19 18.93 -12.91
C VAL A 61 -2.03 20.14 -13.26
N GLU A 62 -1.43 21.10 -13.94
CA GLU A 62 -2.02 22.44 -14.12
C GLU A 62 -2.39 23.03 -12.74
N ASP A 63 -3.65 23.38 -12.51
CA ASP A 63 -4.14 23.90 -11.21
C ASP A 63 -4.80 22.84 -10.32
N THR A 64 -4.72 21.55 -10.71
CA THR A 64 -5.34 20.46 -9.96
C THR A 64 -4.31 19.70 -9.15
N LYS A 65 -4.57 19.55 -7.86
CA LYS A 65 -3.75 18.70 -6.97
C LYS A 65 -4.11 17.24 -7.18
N LYS A 66 -3.10 16.43 -7.43
CA LYS A 66 -3.22 14.97 -7.56
C LYS A 66 -2.34 14.24 -6.56
N TYR A 67 -2.58 12.95 -6.40
CA TYR A 67 -1.88 12.08 -5.46
C TYR A 67 -1.47 10.79 -6.17
N PHE A 68 -0.16 10.56 -6.26
CA PHE A 68 0.34 9.25 -6.66
C PHE A 68 0.49 8.37 -5.43
N VAL A 69 -0.05 7.14 -5.48
CA VAL A 69 -0.02 6.19 -4.38
C VAL A 69 0.80 4.97 -4.78
N HIS A 70 1.78 4.63 -3.94
CA HIS A 70 2.56 3.41 -4.04
C HIS A 70 2.44 2.62 -2.75
N THR A 71 2.27 1.31 -2.84
CA THR A 71 2.14 0.42 -1.67
C THR A 71 3.12 -0.74 -1.75
N HIS A 72 3.46 -1.28 -0.59
CA HIS A 72 4.22 -2.51 -0.46
C HIS A 72 3.85 -3.22 0.83
N SER A 73 3.89 -4.54 0.82
CA SER A 73 3.52 -5.35 1.98
C SER A 73 4.62 -6.32 2.39
N PHE A 74 4.57 -6.76 3.64
CA PHE A 74 5.52 -7.69 4.24
C PHE A 74 4.76 -8.80 4.95
N ILE A 75 5.27 -10.03 4.86
CA ILE A 75 4.68 -11.20 5.49
C ILE A 75 5.78 -12.08 6.11
N PRO A 76 5.58 -12.65 7.32
CA PRO A 76 6.52 -13.62 7.87
C PRO A 76 6.51 -14.92 7.06
N SER A 77 7.68 -15.52 6.82
CA SER A 77 7.82 -16.71 5.97
C SER A 77 6.97 -17.90 6.44
N SER A 78 6.84 -18.10 7.76
CA SER A 78 6.04 -19.21 8.31
C SER A 78 4.53 -19.06 8.06
N ARG A 79 4.07 -17.88 7.67
CA ARG A 79 2.64 -17.59 7.45
C ARG A 79 2.20 -17.69 5.98
N VAL A 80 3.15 -17.68 5.05
CA VAL A 80 2.84 -17.68 3.61
C VAL A 80 1.96 -18.88 3.24
N ASP A 81 2.38 -20.10 3.57
CA ASP A 81 1.64 -21.33 3.24
C ASP A 81 0.29 -21.43 3.96
N GLU A 82 0.20 -20.91 5.18
CA GLU A 82 -1.03 -20.85 5.95
C GLU A 82 -2.04 -19.93 5.27
N HIS A 83 -1.62 -18.71 4.95
CA HIS A 83 -2.47 -17.70 4.31
C HIS A 83 -2.92 -18.09 2.90
N ILE A 84 -2.06 -18.74 2.11
CA ILE A 84 -2.48 -19.30 0.81
C ILE A 84 -3.67 -20.27 0.98
N LYS A 85 -3.65 -21.09 2.03
CA LYS A 85 -4.70 -22.08 2.30
C LYS A 85 -5.96 -21.47 2.92
N THR A 86 -5.80 -20.54 3.87
CA THR A 86 -6.90 -19.96 4.64
C THR A 86 -7.62 -18.86 3.87
N ASP A 87 -6.86 -17.94 3.30
CA ASP A 87 -7.42 -16.75 2.64
C ASP A 87 -7.81 -17.03 1.19
N LYS A 88 -7.24 -18.10 0.61
CA LYS A 88 -7.45 -18.52 -0.79
C LYS A 88 -7.10 -17.41 -1.79
N VAL A 89 -6.05 -16.67 -1.50
CA VAL A 89 -5.51 -15.59 -2.34
C VAL A 89 -4.09 -15.94 -2.77
N PRO A 90 -3.61 -15.42 -3.91
CA PRO A 90 -2.36 -15.82 -4.54
C PRO A 90 -1.15 -15.08 -3.94
N TYR A 91 -0.81 -15.33 -2.67
CA TYR A 91 0.36 -14.73 -2.02
C TYR A 91 1.66 -15.07 -2.75
N ASP A 92 1.78 -16.28 -3.27
CA ASP A 92 2.90 -16.75 -4.09
C ASP A 92 3.10 -15.87 -5.33
N VAL A 93 2.01 -15.55 -6.03
CA VAL A 93 2.04 -14.65 -7.21
C VAL A 93 2.43 -13.22 -6.80
N TRP A 94 1.95 -12.72 -5.66
CA TRP A 94 2.28 -11.39 -5.18
C TRP A 94 3.75 -11.27 -4.75
N ILE A 95 4.29 -12.34 -4.14
CA ILE A 95 5.71 -12.43 -3.79
C ILE A 95 6.56 -12.46 -5.07
N GLU A 96 6.21 -13.31 -6.05
CA GLU A 96 6.91 -13.39 -7.34
C GLU A 96 6.93 -12.05 -8.08
N LYS A 97 5.84 -11.30 -8.02
CA LYS A 97 5.73 -9.95 -8.60
C LYS A 97 6.43 -8.85 -7.80
N GLY A 98 7.00 -9.17 -6.64
CA GLY A 98 7.64 -8.19 -5.78
C GLY A 98 6.69 -7.22 -5.07
N LEU A 99 5.41 -7.55 -4.97
CA LEU A 99 4.40 -6.76 -4.24
C LEU A 99 4.44 -7.03 -2.73
N VAL A 100 4.95 -8.20 -2.36
CA VAL A 100 5.09 -8.66 -0.98
C VAL A 100 6.52 -9.12 -0.73
N THR A 101 7.14 -8.61 0.33
CA THR A 101 8.44 -9.09 0.81
C THR A 101 8.23 -10.10 1.94
N VAL A 102 8.85 -11.27 1.79
CA VAL A 102 8.88 -12.28 2.84
C VAL A 102 9.97 -11.95 3.85
N THR A 103 9.62 -11.93 5.14
CA THR A 103 10.57 -11.70 6.23
C THR A 103 10.93 -13.00 6.91
N GLU A 104 12.23 -13.30 7.03
CA GLU A 104 12.74 -14.58 7.56
C GLU A 104 13.33 -14.47 8.95
N THR A 105 13.63 -13.26 9.42
CA THR A 105 14.18 -13.02 10.75
C THR A 105 13.16 -13.35 11.84
N LEU A 106 13.62 -13.46 13.08
CA LEU A 106 12.79 -13.83 14.24
C LEU A 106 12.09 -15.20 14.06
N GLY A 107 12.74 -16.14 13.35
CA GLY A 107 12.18 -17.46 13.05
C GLY A 107 11.04 -17.44 12.04
N GLY A 108 10.83 -16.33 11.33
CA GLY A 108 9.75 -16.16 10.35
C GLY A 108 8.35 -16.15 10.95
N ILE A 109 8.22 -15.98 12.28
CA ILE A 109 6.94 -16.04 13.00
C ILE A 109 6.25 -14.67 13.04
N LYS A 110 7.06 -13.60 13.06
CA LYS A 110 6.60 -12.20 13.08
C LYS A 110 7.28 -11.43 11.98
N THR A 111 6.60 -10.40 11.49
CA THR A 111 7.23 -9.44 10.59
C THR A 111 8.34 -8.71 11.34
N ASP A 112 9.55 -8.75 10.76
CA ASP A 112 10.67 -7.94 11.26
C ASP A 112 10.58 -6.54 10.66
N TYR A 113 10.30 -5.56 11.50
CA TYR A 113 10.13 -4.17 11.09
C TYR A 113 11.39 -3.54 10.49
N LYS A 114 12.56 -4.15 10.66
CA LYS A 114 13.79 -3.73 9.98
C LYS A 114 13.67 -3.84 8.45
N TYR A 115 12.88 -4.77 7.94
CA TYR A 115 12.58 -4.85 6.51
C TYR A 115 11.81 -3.63 6.01
N ILE A 116 10.89 -3.10 6.82
CA ILE A 116 10.12 -1.88 6.49
C ILE A 116 11.06 -0.68 6.48
N ILE A 117 11.90 -0.54 7.51
CA ILE A 117 12.89 0.53 7.61
C ILE A 117 13.83 0.49 6.42
N LYS A 118 14.39 -0.68 6.13
CA LYS A 118 15.28 -0.85 4.97
C LYS A 118 14.58 -0.51 3.65
N TYR A 119 13.35 -0.92 3.48
CA TYR A 119 12.56 -0.60 2.29
C TYR A 119 12.39 0.91 2.11
N LEU A 120 12.05 1.63 3.19
CA LEU A 120 11.96 3.09 3.20
C LEU A 120 13.29 3.75 2.86
N GLU A 121 14.39 3.31 3.47
CA GLU A 121 15.74 3.82 3.18
C GLU A 121 16.11 3.60 1.71
N ASP A 122 15.84 2.42 1.18
CA ASP A 122 16.13 2.08 -0.21
C ASP A 122 15.33 2.97 -1.17
N LEU A 123 14.03 3.22 -0.91
CA LEU A 123 13.20 4.13 -1.72
C LEU A 123 13.69 5.59 -1.63
N VAL A 124 14.01 6.07 -0.43
CA VAL A 124 14.56 7.42 -0.24
C VAL A 124 15.86 7.56 -1.01
N ARG A 125 16.75 6.58 -0.94
CA ARG A 125 18.04 6.61 -1.63
C ARG A 125 17.86 6.49 -3.15
N GLU A 126 17.05 5.54 -3.61
CA GLU A 126 16.89 5.26 -5.04
C GLU A 126 16.17 6.38 -5.77
N TYR A 127 15.06 6.87 -5.20
CA TYR A 127 14.20 7.88 -5.84
C TYR A 127 14.40 9.28 -5.28
N ASN A 128 15.31 9.47 -4.31
CA ASN A 128 15.53 10.75 -3.63
C ASN A 128 14.22 11.33 -3.07
N LEU A 129 13.31 10.46 -2.59
CA LEU A 129 12.06 10.89 -1.97
C LEU A 129 12.35 11.67 -0.67
N LYS A 130 11.45 12.58 -0.34
CA LYS A 130 11.55 13.43 0.85
C LYS A 130 10.35 13.18 1.76
N PRO A 131 10.38 12.16 2.63
CA PRO A 131 9.31 11.93 3.60
C PRO A 131 9.13 13.16 4.48
N GLN A 132 7.91 13.66 4.54
CA GLN A 132 7.54 14.82 5.35
C GLN A 132 6.94 14.39 6.69
N LEU A 133 6.27 13.24 6.69
CA LEU A 133 5.64 12.68 7.88
C LEU A 133 5.41 11.18 7.66
N ILE A 134 5.65 10.41 8.72
CA ILE A 134 5.32 8.97 8.76
C ILE A 134 4.19 8.78 9.76
N CYS A 135 3.03 8.31 9.29
CA CYS A 135 1.86 7.98 10.09
C CYS A 135 1.88 6.49 10.41
N TYR A 136 1.65 6.11 11.66
CA TYR A 136 1.65 4.71 12.10
C TYR A 136 0.56 4.44 13.14
N ASP A 137 0.08 3.19 13.22
CA ASP A 137 -0.73 2.75 14.34
C ASP A 137 0.16 2.59 15.59
N PRO A 138 -0.19 3.17 16.74
CA PRO A 138 0.60 3.04 17.97
C PRO A 138 0.66 1.59 18.52
N HIS A 139 -0.21 0.69 18.05
CA HIS A 139 -0.16 -0.71 18.42
C HIS A 139 1.14 -1.35 17.92
N ASN A 140 1.91 -1.97 18.82
CA ASN A 140 3.17 -2.66 18.53
C ASN A 140 4.29 -1.80 17.93
N ALA A 141 4.18 -0.48 17.93
CA ALA A 141 5.08 0.42 17.23
C ALA A 141 6.40 0.72 17.97
N SER A 142 6.57 0.35 19.24
CA SER A 142 7.71 0.82 20.07
C SER A 142 9.10 0.53 19.48
N ALA A 143 9.32 -0.66 18.95
CA ALA A 143 10.60 -1.02 18.31
C ALA A 143 10.78 -0.29 16.97
N PHE A 144 9.71 -0.17 16.19
CA PHE A 144 9.68 0.55 14.92
C PHE A 144 9.99 2.03 15.08
N LEU A 145 9.47 2.66 16.15
CA LEU A 145 9.70 4.08 16.44
C LEU A 145 11.17 4.40 16.72
N SER A 146 11.85 3.56 17.49
CA SER A 146 13.27 3.74 17.76
C SER A 146 14.11 3.76 16.48
N ASP A 147 13.76 2.90 15.53
CA ASP A 147 14.45 2.86 14.23
C ASP A 147 14.09 4.07 13.35
N LEU A 148 12.82 4.53 13.36
CA LEU A 148 12.41 5.76 12.65
C LEU A 148 13.10 7.01 13.20
N GLU A 149 13.19 7.14 14.52
CA GLU A 149 13.89 8.26 15.17
C GLU A 149 15.38 8.29 14.80
N ALA A 150 16.00 7.11 14.73
CA ALA A 150 17.40 7.00 14.29
C ALA A 150 17.61 7.44 12.84
N MET A 151 16.61 7.31 11.98
CA MET A 151 16.63 7.82 10.61
C MET A 151 16.35 9.32 10.49
N GLY A 152 15.90 9.97 11.57
CA GLY A 152 15.59 11.40 11.60
C GLY A 152 14.30 11.78 10.87
N PHE A 153 13.36 10.86 10.72
CA PHE A 153 12.05 11.15 10.14
C PHE A 153 11.05 11.60 11.21
N ASP A 154 10.28 12.62 10.87
CA ASP A 154 9.13 13.02 11.68
C ASP A 154 8.03 11.97 11.60
N SER A 155 7.47 11.59 12.74
CA SER A 155 6.43 10.58 12.83
C SER A 155 5.28 11.00 13.75
N ILE A 156 4.08 10.48 13.47
CA ILE A 156 2.87 10.71 14.27
C ILE A 156 2.06 9.42 14.39
N SER A 157 1.56 9.15 15.59
CA SER A 157 0.61 8.07 15.81
C SER A 157 -0.78 8.45 15.32
N VAL A 158 -1.43 7.53 14.62
CA VAL A 158 -2.81 7.63 14.15
C VAL A 158 -3.57 6.41 14.64
N THR A 159 -4.48 6.60 15.58
CA THR A 159 -5.26 5.48 16.11
C THR A 159 -6.26 4.99 15.06
N GLN A 160 -6.27 3.68 14.80
CA GLN A 160 -7.15 3.07 13.80
C GLN A 160 -8.60 2.92 14.31
N THR A 161 -9.24 4.06 14.62
CA THR A 161 -10.66 4.09 14.98
C THR A 161 -11.49 4.72 13.87
N ALA A 162 -12.75 4.31 13.76
CA ALA A 162 -13.68 4.90 12.80
C ALA A 162 -13.77 6.43 12.95
N LYS A 163 -13.65 6.95 14.16
CA LYS A 163 -13.67 8.39 14.42
C LYS A 163 -12.47 9.12 13.83
N GLU A 164 -11.28 8.55 14.00
CA GLU A 164 -10.02 9.17 13.53
C GLU A 164 -9.85 9.05 12.01
N LEU A 165 -10.26 7.91 11.43
CA LEU A 165 -10.01 7.62 10.02
C LEU A 165 -11.16 8.01 9.08
N ASN A 166 -12.38 8.27 9.59
CA ASN A 166 -13.56 8.48 8.77
C ASN A 166 -13.38 9.61 7.75
N ASP A 167 -12.95 10.77 8.18
CA ASP A 167 -12.87 11.95 7.32
C ASP A 167 -11.80 11.76 6.24
N ALA A 168 -10.62 11.27 6.62
CA ALA A 168 -9.55 10.96 5.67
C ALA A 168 -9.98 9.90 4.65
N THR A 169 -10.74 8.88 5.09
CA THR A 169 -11.24 7.82 4.20
C THR A 169 -12.28 8.34 3.22
N VAL A 170 -13.20 9.20 3.70
CA VAL A 170 -14.21 9.85 2.84
C VAL A 170 -13.53 10.75 1.81
N ASP A 171 -12.60 11.60 2.25
CA ASP A 171 -11.86 12.50 1.36
C ASP A 171 -11.07 11.72 0.31
N PHE A 172 -10.36 10.66 0.70
CA PHE A 172 -9.61 9.82 -0.24
C PHE A 172 -10.54 9.19 -1.29
N ARG A 173 -11.72 8.71 -0.87
CA ARG A 173 -12.72 8.19 -1.81
C ARG A 173 -13.22 9.25 -2.78
N LEU A 174 -13.44 10.47 -2.34
CA LEU A 174 -13.85 11.59 -3.21
C LEU A 174 -12.75 11.92 -4.22
N GLU A 175 -11.48 11.93 -3.80
CA GLU A 175 -10.35 12.14 -4.70
C GLU A 175 -10.21 11.04 -5.76
N ILE A 176 -10.51 9.77 -5.42
CA ILE A 176 -10.59 8.68 -6.39
C ILE A 176 -11.68 8.93 -7.42
N LEU A 177 -12.88 9.29 -6.96
CA LEU A 177 -14.02 9.56 -7.84
C LEU A 177 -13.80 10.80 -8.73
N ALA A 178 -13.05 11.77 -8.24
CA ALA A 178 -12.66 12.96 -9.00
C ALA A 178 -11.52 12.71 -10.01
N GLY A 179 -10.90 11.50 -10.01
CA GLY A 179 -9.76 11.18 -10.87
C GLY A 179 -8.45 11.85 -10.44
N ASN A 180 -8.35 12.23 -9.18
CA ASN A 180 -7.16 12.89 -8.61
C ASN A 180 -6.17 11.91 -7.99
N VAL A 181 -6.53 10.63 -7.85
CA VAL A 181 -5.62 9.57 -7.38
C VAL A 181 -5.04 8.84 -8.58
N GLU A 182 -3.73 8.62 -8.56
CA GLU A 182 -3.00 7.85 -9.55
C GLU A 182 -2.24 6.71 -8.87
N ILE A 183 -2.23 5.54 -9.49
CA ILE A 183 -1.46 4.36 -9.07
C ILE A 183 -0.68 3.81 -10.26
N GLU A 184 0.41 3.10 -10.00
CA GLU A 184 1.21 2.49 -11.05
C GLU A 184 0.40 1.49 -11.86
N GLY A 185 0.42 1.68 -13.19
CA GLY A 185 -0.26 0.85 -14.15
C GLY A 185 0.66 0.30 -15.22
N MET A 186 0.20 -0.75 -15.88
CA MET A 186 0.88 -1.32 -17.05
C MET A 186 -0.10 -1.51 -18.20
N GLU A 187 0.41 -1.40 -19.42
CA GLU A 187 -0.37 -1.73 -20.61
C GLU A 187 -0.57 -3.23 -20.76
N VAL A 188 -1.80 -3.63 -20.98
CA VAL A 188 -2.17 -5.00 -21.36
C VAL A 188 -3.08 -5.00 -22.59
N GLY A 189 -3.00 -6.04 -23.38
CA GLY A 189 -3.83 -6.20 -24.59
C GLY A 189 -3.00 -6.32 -25.87
N LYS A 190 -3.70 -6.50 -27.00
CA LYS A 190 -3.08 -6.58 -28.33
C LYS A 190 -2.97 -5.18 -28.94
N GLU A 191 -2.07 -5.05 -29.91
CA GLU A 191 -1.90 -3.80 -30.65
C GLU A 191 -3.24 -3.32 -31.22
N GLY A 192 -3.60 -2.05 -30.94
CA GLY A 192 -4.89 -1.46 -31.31
C GLY A 192 -6.02 -1.60 -30.26
N ASN A 193 -5.81 -2.40 -29.19
CA ASN A 193 -6.78 -2.52 -28.08
C ASN A 193 -6.03 -2.69 -26.74
N LYS A 194 -5.16 -1.73 -26.43
CA LYS A 194 -4.41 -1.69 -25.19
C LYS A 194 -5.20 -0.96 -24.12
N ILE A 195 -5.19 -1.48 -22.91
CA ILE A 195 -5.75 -0.84 -21.71
C ILE A 195 -4.67 -0.76 -20.64
N VAL A 196 -4.79 0.23 -19.75
CA VAL A 196 -3.92 0.35 -18.57
C VAL A 196 -4.62 -0.31 -17.40
N VAL A 197 -3.90 -1.20 -16.71
CA VAL A 197 -4.41 -1.89 -15.51
C VAL A 197 -3.44 -1.67 -14.36
N PRO A 198 -3.91 -1.69 -13.08
CA PRO A 198 -3.03 -1.61 -11.93
C PRO A 198 -1.96 -2.71 -11.93
N VAL A 199 -0.70 -2.33 -11.64
CA VAL A 199 0.39 -3.28 -11.40
C VAL A 199 0.17 -4.00 -10.08
N ASP A 200 -0.20 -3.25 -9.04
CA ASP A 200 -0.43 -3.80 -7.71
C ASP A 200 -1.81 -4.45 -7.59
N SER A 201 -1.84 -5.76 -7.85
CA SER A 201 -3.05 -6.57 -7.71
C SER A 201 -3.42 -6.85 -6.25
N LEU A 202 -2.47 -6.78 -5.31
CA LEU A 202 -2.72 -6.89 -3.89
C LEU A 202 -3.51 -5.68 -3.39
N LEU A 203 -3.10 -4.47 -3.78
CA LEU A 203 -3.82 -3.25 -3.46
C LEU A 203 -5.26 -3.26 -4.02
N VAL A 204 -5.46 -3.79 -5.24
CA VAL A 204 -6.81 -3.97 -5.81
C VAL A 204 -7.64 -4.97 -5.01
N TRP A 205 -7.02 -6.00 -4.44
CA TRP A 205 -7.71 -7.00 -3.63
C TRP A 205 -8.08 -6.46 -2.24
N SER A 206 -7.23 -5.61 -1.64
CA SER A 206 -7.40 -5.09 -0.27
C SER A 206 -8.45 -3.98 -0.14
N ILE A 207 -8.92 -3.41 -1.25
CA ILE A 207 -9.91 -2.34 -1.32
C ILE A 207 -11.33 -2.88 -1.51
#